data_3d00ac3d379cc4a37455a29b6954e31d
#
_entry.id   3d00ac3d379cc4a37455a29b6954e31d
#
_cell.length_a   1.000
_cell.length_b   1.000
_cell.length_c   1.000
_cell.angle_alpha   90.00
_cell.angle_beta   90.00
_cell.angle_gamma   90.00
#
_symmetry.space_group_name_H-M   'P 1'
#
loop_
_entity.id
_entity.type
_entity.pdbx_description
1 polymer ?
#
loop_
_entity_poly.entity_id
_entity_poly.type
_entity_poly.pdbx_seq_one_letter_code
_entity_poly.pdbx_strand_id
1 'polypeptide(L)'
;MQDNREKCRELAARIYELDGEVYRCVGSSLGRTFTGNKETTIKSLAGMMYTRPQGHLLRSELALINNMARTIPDVKDRHRLLDEYAQILKEISELPDSFGTVDIIDEERARLNTANLHQKFSKDDRLIVCIGRSHGSAGNDIGFELAKALKINYYDAEIFTQVLERLEAENDSVNDALQHIDKYSSKRSWNLKKMFQEFNRYHGLPTQDAIFFNQSDLICSMAKKEDFVIMGRCADVILKNNHIPHISIFIDAPFELRVQRIMAVNNMKFKEAVHFLKKMDKRHARYYNFYTSEQWGKAVNYDLCINSASYGLEETVELIERMIAQKPKHKH
;
A
#
# COMPACT_ATOMS: atom_id res chain seq x y z
N MET A 1 32.62 0.85 12.19
CA MET A 1 31.17 0.56 12.35
C MET A 1 30.75 -0.25 11.15
N GLN A 2 30.43 -1.53 11.35
CA GLN A 2 29.85 -2.33 10.28
C GLN A 2 28.55 -1.64 9.91
N ASP A 3 28.36 -1.38 8.63
CA ASP A 3 27.23 -0.59 8.17
C ASP A 3 25.92 -1.29 8.57
N ASN A 4 25.13 -0.66 9.42
CA ASN A 4 23.84 -1.20 9.87
C ASN A 4 22.93 -1.58 8.69
N ARG A 5 23.14 -0.98 7.52
CA ARG A 5 22.47 -1.33 6.27
C ARG A 5 22.87 -2.72 5.78
N GLU A 6 24.16 -3.06 5.89
CA GLU A 6 24.66 -4.38 5.51
C GLU A 6 24.09 -5.46 6.43
N LYS A 7 24.05 -5.21 7.74
CA LYS A 7 23.41 -6.11 8.72
C LYS A 7 21.91 -6.31 8.42
N CYS A 8 21.17 -5.24 8.12
CA CYS A 8 19.76 -5.36 7.71
C CYS A 8 19.61 -6.15 6.41
N ARG A 9 20.53 -6.02 5.47
CA ARG A 9 20.52 -6.73 4.19
C ARG A 9 20.82 -8.23 4.36
N GLU A 10 21.75 -8.57 5.22
CA GLU A 10 22.05 -9.95 5.58
C GLU A 10 20.87 -10.63 6.29
N LEU A 11 20.24 -9.96 7.26
CA LEU A 11 19.03 -10.46 7.92
C LEU A 11 17.87 -10.63 6.95
N ALA A 12 17.68 -9.69 6.03
CA ALA A 12 16.66 -9.76 4.98
C ALA A 12 16.89 -10.96 4.04
N ALA A 13 18.14 -11.23 3.69
CA ALA A 13 18.49 -12.40 2.87
C ALA A 13 18.17 -13.71 3.61
N ARG A 14 18.50 -13.80 4.88
CA ARG A 14 18.18 -14.97 5.71
C ARG A 14 16.66 -15.18 5.85
N ILE A 15 15.89 -14.13 6.05
CA ILE A 15 14.42 -14.21 6.10
C ILE A 15 13.88 -14.76 4.78
N TYR A 16 14.38 -14.27 3.64
CA TYR A 16 13.96 -14.75 2.32
C TYR A 16 14.28 -16.23 2.09
N GLU A 17 15.46 -16.69 2.51
CA GLU A 17 15.86 -18.10 2.40
C GLU A 17 15.03 -18.98 3.35
N LEU A 18 14.81 -18.53 4.59
CA LEU A 18 13.97 -19.22 5.56
C LEU A 18 12.55 -19.44 5.04
N ASP A 19 11.92 -18.39 4.46
CA ASP A 19 10.61 -18.51 3.80
C ASP A 19 10.62 -19.57 2.68
N GLY A 20 11.66 -19.56 1.85
CA GLY A 20 11.82 -20.54 0.79
C GLY A 20 11.99 -21.98 1.30
N GLU A 21 12.70 -22.18 2.40
CA GLU A 21 12.85 -23.51 3.01
C GLU A 21 11.56 -23.99 3.68
N VAL A 22 10.91 -23.12 4.45
CA VAL A 22 9.60 -23.40 5.06
C VAL A 22 8.58 -23.81 3.98
N TYR A 23 8.51 -23.05 2.90
CA TYR A 23 7.62 -23.36 1.77
C TYR A 23 7.90 -24.73 1.15
N ARG A 24 9.18 -25.11 0.98
CA ARG A 24 9.54 -26.44 0.44
C ARG A 24 9.14 -27.58 1.39
N CYS A 25 9.25 -27.37 2.71
CA CYS A 25 8.93 -28.37 3.71
C CYS A 25 7.40 -28.53 3.94
N VAL A 26 6.62 -27.47 3.76
CA VAL A 26 5.15 -27.53 3.94
C VAL A 26 4.45 -28.11 2.70
N GLY A 27 5.06 -27.96 1.51
CA GLY A 27 4.48 -28.38 0.25
C GLY A 27 3.54 -27.33 -0.39
N SER A 28 3.07 -27.63 -1.62
CA SER A 28 2.42 -26.67 -2.51
C SER A 28 1.02 -26.19 -2.12
N SER A 29 0.48 -26.62 -1.00
CA SER A 29 -0.90 -26.26 -0.56
C SER A 29 -1.01 -24.85 0.02
N LEU A 30 0.10 -24.31 0.56
CA LEU A 30 0.19 -22.96 1.07
C LEU A 30 1.15 -22.15 0.19
N GLY A 31 0.78 -20.96 -0.24
CA GLY A 31 1.65 -20.11 -1.06
C GLY A 31 2.90 -19.67 -0.29
N ARG A 32 3.98 -19.37 -1.02
CA ARG A 32 5.17 -18.75 -0.44
C ARG A 32 4.83 -17.34 0.07
N THR A 33 5.37 -16.91 1.23
CA THR A 33 5.12 -15.56 1.77
C THR A 33 5.66 -14.50 0.80
N PHE A 34 6.89 -14.69 0.31
CA PHE A 34 7.50 -13.76 -0.64
C PHE A 34 7.49 -14.33 -2.06
N THR A 35 6.57 -13.84 -2.88
CA THR A 35 6.40 -14.27 -4.27
C THR A 35 7.17 -13.43 -5.29
N GLY A 36 7.80 -12.33 -4.84
CA GLY A 36 8.54 -11.38 -5.67
C GLY A 36 9.94 -11.85 -6.08
N ASN A 37 10.60 -11.02 -6.88
CA ASN A 37 12.01 -11.22 -7.20
C ASN A 37 12.87 -11.17 -5.92
N LYS A 38 13.84 -12.10 -5.80
CA LYS A 38 14.71 -12.24 -4.63
C LYS A 38 15.37 -10.92 -4.22
N GLU A 39 15.98 -10.23 -5.17
CA GLU A 39 16.71 -9.00 -4.90
C GLU A 39 15.78 -7.86 -4.43
N THR A 40 14.63 -7.72 -5.07
CA THR A 40 13.63 -6.71 -4.71
C THR A 40 13.04 -6.98 -3.32
N THR A 41 12.76 -8.24 -3.00
CA THR A 41 12.22 -8.63 -1.69
C THR A 41 13.24 -8.39 -0.59
N ILE A 42 14.50 -8.80 -0.78
CA ILE A 42 15.57 -8.56 0.19
C ILE A 42 15.75 -7.06 0.42
N LYS A 43 15.75 -6.26 -0.63
CA LYS A 43 15.87 -4.80 -0.53
C LYS A 43 14.69 -4.18 0.25
N SER A 44 13.46 -4.66 0.02
CA SER A 44 12.27 -4.20 0.74
C SER A 44 12.34 -4.56 2.23
N LEU A 45 12.63 -5.82 2.56
CA LEU A 45 12.78 -6.29 3.94
C LEU A 45 13.90 -5.55 4.68
N ALA A 46 15.05 -5.36 4.03
CA ALA A 46 16.16 -4.60 4.58
C ALA A 46 15.76 -3.14 4.85
N GLY A 47 15.01 -2.52 3.94
CA GLY A 47 14.46 -1.18 4.11
C GLY A 47 13.51 -1.07 5.29
N MET A 48 12.60 -2.04 5.47
CA MET A 48 11.69 -2.10 6.62
C MET A 48 12.47 -2.21 7.93
N MET A 49 13.47 -3.11 7.99
CA MET A 49 14.32 -3.27 9.19
C MET A 49 15.15 -2.03 9.48
N TYR A 50 15.69 -1.40 8.45
CA TYR A 50 16.49 -0.20 8.61
C TYR A 50 15.67 1.00 9.09
N THR A 51 14.44 1.16 8.59
CA THR A 51 13.57 2.26 9.00
C THR A 51 12.88 2.02 10.33
N ARG A 52 12.44 0.78 10.59
CA ARG A 52 11.68 0.43 11.78
C ARG A 52 11.77 -1.08 12.08
N PRO A 53 12.84 -1.55 12.75
CA PRO A 53 13.06 -2.98 13.02
C PRO A 53 11.90 -3.65 13.76
N GLN A 54 11.22 -2.90 14.64
CA GLN A 54 10.08 -3.37 15.42
C GLN A 54 8.72 -3.01 14.77
N GLY A 55 8.73 -2.66 13.47
CA GLY A 55 7.53 -2.26 12.73
C GLY A 55 6.50 -3.38 12.59
N HIS A 56 5.22 -3.00 12.61
CA HIS A 56 4.11 -3.96 12.53
C HIS A 56 4.16 -4.82 11.27
N LEU A 57 4.42 -4.22 10.11
CA LEU A 57 4.50 -4.95 8.83
C LEU A 57 5.54 -6.06 8.84
N LEU A 58 6.76 -5.77 9.28
CA LEU A 58 7.81 -6.77 9.38
C LEU A 58 7.41 -7.91 10.33
N ARG A 59 6.81 -7.57 11.48
CA ARG A 59 6.31 -8.57 12.43
C ARG A 59 5.22 -9.46 11.83
N SER A 60 4.30 -8.90 11.07
CA SER A 60 3.23 -9.65 10.42
C SER A 60 3.76 -10.60 9.36
N GLU A 61 4.71 -10.17 8.52
CA GLU A 61 5.36 -11.04 7.54
C GLU A 61 6.13 -12.19 8.22
N LEU A 62 6.88 -11.88 9.28
CA LEU A 62 7.59 -12.90 10.06
C LEU A 62 6.63 -13.87 10.76
N ALA A 63 5.47 -13.40 11.22
CA ALA A 63 4.45 -14.26 11.82
C ALA A 63 3.86 -15.27 10.82
N LEU A 64 3.73 -14.90 9.53
CA LEU A 64 3.32 -15.83 8.47
C LEU A 64 4.31 -16.99 8.34
N ILE A 65 5.60 -16.68 8.25
CA ILE A 65 6.65 -17.69 8.15
C ILE A 65 6.61 -18.64 9.36
N ASN A 66 6.48 -18.09 10.57
CA ASN A 66 6.38 -18.89 11.80
C ASN A 66 5.15 -19.80 11.81
N ASN A 67 3.99 -19.28 11.38
CA ASN A 67 2.76 -20.07 11.33
C ASN A 67 2.91 -21.24 10.34
N MET A 68 3.47 -20.98 9.16
CA MET A 68 3.76 -22.04 8.19
C MET A 68 4.79 -23.05 8.72
N ALA A 69 5.87 -22.59 9.34
CA ALA A 69 6.90 -23.47 9.89
C ALA A 69 6.34 -24.44 10.93
N ARG A 70 5.36 -24.01 11.73
CA ARG A 70 4.70 -24.89 12.73
C ARG A 70 3.89 -26.03 12.10
N THR A 71 3.48 -25.91 10.83
CA THR A 71 2.71 -26.95 10.12
C THR A 71 3.59 -27.96 9.40
N ILE A 72 4.91 -27.80 9.41
CA ILE A 72 5.86 -28.74 8.80
C ILE A 72 5.71 -30.13 9.43
N PRO A 73 5.43 -31.18 8.62
CA PRO A 73 5.20 -32.54 9.13
C PRO A 73 6.46 -33.14 9.77
N ASP A 74 7.63 -32.97 9.14
CA ASP A 74 8.88 -33.47 9.68
C ASP A 74 9.32 -32.71 10.92
N VAL A 75 9.50 -33.43 12.02
CA VAL A 75 9.83 -32.86 13.33
C VAL A 75 11.22 -32.21 13.35
N LYS A 76 12.20 -32.79 12.64
CA LYS A 76 13.58 -32.28 12.63
C LYS A 76 13.65 -30.97 11.85
N ASP A 77 13.07 -30.94 10.67
CA ASP A 77 13.00 -29.72 9.85
C ASP A 77 12.20 -28.63 10.53
N ARG A 78 11.08 -28.98 11.15
CA ARG A 78 10.28 -28.04 11.92
C ARG A 78 11.06 -27.39 13.05
N HIS A 79 11.79 -28.16 13.88
CA HIS A 79 12.60 -27.59 14.97
C HIS A 79 13.72 -26.72 14.40
N ARG A 80 14.48 -27.21 13.43
CA ARG A 80 15.58 -26.46 12.81
C ARG A 80 15.13 -25.09 12.29
N LEU A 81 14.01 -25.05 11.55
CA LEU A 81 13.51 -23.80 10.94
C LEU A 81 12.90 -22.86 11.97
N LEU A 82 12.25 -23.39 13.00
CA LEU A 82 11.77 -22.56 14.13
C LEU A 82 12.92 -21.99 14.98
N ASP A 83 14.01 -22.72 15.16
CA ASP A 83 15.20 -22.25 15.86
C ASP A 83 15.88 -21.13 15.05
N GLU A 84 16.00 -21.29 13.74
CA GLU A 84 16.53 -20.24 12.86
C GLU A 84 15.63 -18.99 12.86
N TYR A 85 14.31 -19.17 12.82
CA TYR A 85 13.34 -18.09 12.95
C TYR A 85 13.54 -17.33 14.28
N ALA A 86 13.68 -18.06 15.40
CA ALA A 86 13.90 -17.46 16.71
C ALA A 86 15.22 -16.68 16.78
N GLN A 87 16.27 -17.20 16.15
CA GLN A 87 17.56 -16.51 16.05
C GLN A 87 17.46 -15.21 15.25
N ILE A 88 16.78 -15.23 14.10
CA ILE A 88 16.54 -14.03 13.30
C ILE A 88 15.75 -12.97 14.10
N LEU A 89 14.68 -13.39 14.80
CA LEU A 89 13.92 -12.49 15.65
C LEU A 89 14.75 -11.85 16.75
N LYS A 90 15.63 -12.63 17.39
CA LYS A 90 16.54 -12.14 18.40
C LYS A 90 17.47 -11.06 17.83
N GLU A 91 18.08 -11.33 16.68
CA GLU A 91 18.98 -10.38 16.04
C GLU A 91 18.26 -9.09 15.58
N ILE A 92 17.00 -9.20 15.13
CA ILE A 92 16.16 -8.03 14.83
C ILE A 92 15.85 -7.24 16.11
N SER A 93 15.61 -7.92 17.24
CA SER A 93 15.33 -7.24 18.51
C SER A 93 16.54 -6.49 19.08
N GLU A 94 17.73 -6.86 18.68
CA GLU A 94 18.99 -6.21 19.04
C GLU A 94 19.32 -4.99 18.14
N LEU A 95 18.57 -4.80 17.05
CA LEU A 95 18.69 -3.60 16.23
C LEU A 95 18.15 -2.38 17.00
N PRO A 96 18.77 -1.22 16.86
CA PRO A 96 18.27 0.02 17.48
C PRO A 96 16.85 0.35 16.98
N ASP A 97 16.04 0.96 17.85
CA ASP A 97 14.62 1.27 17.55
C ASP A 97 14.42 2.17 16.31
N SER A 98 15.43 2.94 15.98
CA SER A 98 15.53 3.64 14.70
C SER A 98 16.99 3.95 14.38
N PHE A 99 17.37 3.80 13.13
CA PHE A 99 18.71 4.19 12.66
C PHE A 99 18.79 5.68 12.30
N GLY A 100 18.01 6.52 12.93
CA GLY A 100 17.98 7.96 12.63
C GLY A 100 17.60 8.27 11.17
N THR A 101 16.72 9.18 10.96
CA THR A 101 16.31 9.61 9.61
C THR A 101 17.41 10.34 8.83
N VAL A 102 18.55 10.61 9.48
CA VAL A 102 19.63 11.44 8.92
C VAL A 102 20.51 10.68 7.93
N ASP A 103 20.68 9.37 8.10
CA ASP A 103 21.54 8.56 7.23
C ASP A 103 20.85 8.02 5.98
N ILE A 104 19.55 8.26 5.82
CA ILE A 104 18.76 7.88 4.63
C ILE A 104 18.58 9.06 3.67
N ILE A 105 19.29 10.14 3.87
CA ILE A 105 19.37 11.15 2.83
C ILE A 105 20.28 10.53 1.76
N ASP A 106 19.62 9.86 0.80
CA ASP A 106 20.21 9.60 -0.49
C ASP A 106 20.91 10.89 -0.92
N GLU A 107 22.21 10.83 -1.15
CA GLU A 107 22.98 12.03 -1.53
C GLU A 107 22.36 12.74 -2.73
N GLU A 108 21.67 11.99 -3.61
CA GLU A 108 20.88 12.54 -4.73
C GLU A 108 19.66 13.32 -4.24
N ARG A 109 18.99 12.90 -3.15
CA ARG A 109 17.86 13.64 -2.55
C ARG A 109 18.29 14.86 -1.73
N ALA A 110 19.52 14.88 -1.25
CA ALA A 110 20.09 16.05 -0.59
C ALA A 110 20.32 17.21 -1.58
N ARG A 111 20.40 16.91 -2.87
CA ARG A 111 20.46 17.91 -3.93
C ARG A 111 19.03 18.25 -4.36
N LEU A 112 18.45 19.28 -3.76
CA LEU A 112 17.21 19.89 -4.26
C LEU A 112 17.37 20.11 -5.78
N ASN A 113 16.51 19.54 -6.61
CA ASN A 113 16.43 19.62 -8.08
C ASN A 113 17.15 18.55 -8.91
N THR A 114 17.67 17.48 -8.34
CA THR A 114 18.33 16.44 -9.16
C THR A 114 17.39 15.34 -9.65
N ALA A 115 16.26 15.09 -8.96
CA ALA A 115 15.27 14.13 -9.42
C ALA A 115 13.93 14.85 -9.64
N ASN A 116 13.60 15.17 -10.88
CA ASN A 116 12.24 15.59 -11.17
C ASN A 116 11.31 14.37 -11.18
N LEU A 117 10.00 14.62 -11.02
CA LEU A 117 8.98 13.58 -10.96
C LEU A 117 9.05 12.58 -12.14
N HIS A 118 9.49 13.04 -13.30
CA HIS A 118 9.57 12.24 -14.52
C HIS A 118 10.72 11.26 -14.53
N GLN A 119 11.79 11.51 -13.77
CA GLN A 119 12.91 10.60 -13.62
C GLN A 119 12.58 9.36 -12.77
N LYS A 120 11.45 9.39 -12.05
CA LYS A 120 10.94 8.21 -11.34
C LYS A 120 10.49 7.09 -12.29
N PHE A 121 10.19 7.43 -13.55
CA PHE A 121 9.59 6.50 -14.52
C PHE A 121 10.55 6.17 -15.64
N SER A 122 10.73 4.90 -15.93
CA SER A 122 11.32 4.40 -17.16
C SER A 122 10.29 4.40 -18.29
N LYS A 123 10.72 4.06 -19.51
CA LYS A 123 9.81 3.97 -20.67
C LYS A 123 8.79 2.87 -20.54
N ASP A 124 9.11 1.82 -19.80
CA ASP A 124 8.27 0.62 -19.66
C ASP A 124 7.36 0.67 -18.41
N ASP A 125 7.55 1.68 -17.56
CA ASP A 125 6.76 1.81 -16.35
C ASP A 125 5.35 2.32 -16.61
N ARG A 126 4.39 1.74 -15.91
CA ARG A 126 2.99 2.16 -15.93
C ARG A 126 2.79 3.50 -15.22
N LEU A 127 1.82 4.27 -15.70
CA LEU A 127 1.39 5.48 -15.03
C LEU A 127 0.45 5.12 -13.88
N ILE A 128 0.94 5.28 -12.66
CA ILE A 128 0.17 5.01 -11.46
C ILE A 128 0.09 6.28 -10.64
N VAL A 129 -1.13 6.68 -10.28
CA VAL A 129 -1.38 7.86 -9.44
C VAL A 129 -2.10 7.41 -8.17
N CYS A 130 -1.43 7.55 -7.03
CA CYS A 130 -1.99 7.26 -5.71
C CYS A 130 -2.54 8.55 -5.10
N ILE A 131 -3.81 8.55 -4.70
CA ILE A 131 -4.44 9.72 -4.09
C ILE A 131 -4.87 9.41 -2.66
N GLY A 132 -4.19 10.01 -1.70
CA GLY A 132 -4.67 10.17 -0.32
C GLY A 132 -5.58 11.40 -0.22
N ARG A 133 -6.55 11.39 0.70
CA ARG A 133 -7.47 12.53 0.83
C ARG A 133 -8.11 12.61 2.20
N SER A 134 -8.30 13.81 2.70
CA SER A 134 -9.18 14.07 3.84
C SER A 134 -10.64 13.85 3.44
N HIS A 135 -11.44 13.29 4.34
CA HIS A 135 -12.84 13.04 4.02
C HIS A 135 -13.61 14.34 3.78
N GLY A 136 -14.39 14.41 2.71
CA GLY A 136 -15.13 15.62 2.31
C GLY A 136 -14.33 16.65 1.50
N SER A 137 -13.05 16.40 1.18
CA SER A 137 -12.22 17.28 0.35
C SER A 137 -12.49 17.20 -1.15
N ALA A 138 -13.51 16.47 -1.61
CA ALA A 138 -13.76 16.12 -3.00
C ALA A 138 -12.67 15.24 -3.66
N GLY A 139 -11.73 14.70 -2.89
CA GLY A 139 -10.62 13.92 -3.44
C GLY A 139 -11.05 12.71 -4.28
N ASN A 140 -12.17 12.04 -3.93
CA ASN A 140 -12.70 10.92 -4.73
C ASN A 140 -13.19 11.39 -6.10
N ASP A 141 -13.91 12.53 -6.15
CA ASP A 141 -14.43 13.08 -7.41
C ASP A 141 -13.27 13.55 -8.29
N ILE A 142 -12.28 14.23 -7.69
CA ILE A 142 -11.05 14.66 -8.38
C ILE A 142 -10.31 13.44 -8.95
N GLY A 143 -10.13 12.38 -8.18
CA GLY A 143 -9.47 11.16 -8.63
C GLY A 143 -10.21 10.47 -9.79
N PHE A 144 -11.54 10.44 -9.73
CA PHE A 144 -12.37 9.88 -10.79
C PHE A 144 -12.29 10.70 -12.09
N GLU A 145 -12.44 12.03 -12.01
CA GLU A 145 -12.34 12.91 -13.19
C GLU A 145 -10.90 12.93 -13.75
N LEU A 146 -9.88 12.85 -12.90
CA LEU A 146 -8.48 12.70 -13.34
C LEU A 146 -8.27 11.41 -14.14
N ALA A 147 -8.77 10.27 -13.65
CA ALA A 147 -8.67 9.01 -14.38
C ALA A 147 -9.37 9.05 -15.74
N LYS A 148 -10.53 9.71 -15.79
CA LYS A 148 -11.29 9.92 -17.02
C LYS A 148 -10.54 10.82 -18.00
N ALA A 149 -9.96 11.92 -17.54
CA ALA A 149 -9.18 12.86 -18.33
C ALA A 149 -7.92 12.18 -18.91
N LEU A 150 -7.21 11.40 -18.09
CA LEU A 150 -6.03 10.61 -18.48
C LEU A 150 -6.38 9.36 -19.31
N LYS A 151 -7.67 8.97 -19.39
CA LYS A 151 -8.17 7.75 -20.06
C LYS A 151 -7.57 6.46 -19.48
N ILE A 152 -7.33 6.44 -18.18
CA ILE A 152 -6.83 5.28 -17.42
C ILE A 152 -7.88 4.77 -16.45
N ASN A 153 -7.61 3.64 -15.81
CA ASN A 153 -8.55 3.03 -14.87
C ASN A 153 -8.60 3.81 -13.55
N TYR A 154 -9.75 3.74 -12.88
CA TYR A 154 -9.94 4.28 -11.52
C TYR A 154 -10.27 3.16 -10.55
N TYR A 155 -9.61 3.14 -9.41
CA TYR A 155 -9.83 2.16 -8.35
C TYR A 155 -9.95 2.85 -6.99
N ASP A 156 -11.02 2.51 -6.26
CA ASP A 156 -11.15 2.87 -4.86
C ASP A 156 -10.69 1.68 -4.00
N ALA A 157 -9.55 1.83 -3.34
CA ALA A 157 -8.98 0.76 -2.54
C ALA A 157 -9.82 0.43 -1.28
N GLU A 158 -10.73 1.30 -0.85
CA GLU A 158 -11.70 0.96 0.22
C GLU A 158 -12.69 -0.10 -0.25
N ILE A 159 -13.06 -0.09 -1.54
CA ILE A 159 -13.90 -1.12 -2.13
C ILE A 159 -13.21 -2.48 -2.09
N PHE A 160 -11.90 -2.54 -2.38
CA PHE A 160 -11.13 -3.79 -2.25
C PHE A 160 -11.19 -4.37 -0.84
N THR A 161 -11.05 -3.52 0.17
CA THR A 161 -11.16 -3.94 1.57
C THR A 161 -12.54 -4.54 1.87
N GLN A 162 -13.62 -3.87 1.43
CA GLN A 162 -14.98 -4.35 1.67
C GLN A 162 -15.23 -5.70 1.00
N VAL A 163 -14.67 -5.93 -0.21
CA VAL A 163 -14.76 -7.24 -0.88
C VAL A 163 -14.01 -8.30 -0.10
N LEU A 164 -12.76 -8.01 0.30
CA LEU A 164 -11.94 -8.96 1.05
C LEU A 164 -12.56 -9.28 2.43
N GLU A 165 -13.09 -8.29 3.15
CA GLU A 165 -13.78 -8.48 4.42
C GLU A 165 -14.99 -9.41 4.28
N ARG A 166 -15.77 -9.29 3.21
CA ARG A 166 -16.91 -10.18 2.93
C ARG A 166 -16.48 -11.58 2.56
N LEU A 167 -15.47 -11.72 1.73
CA LEU A 167 -14.93 -13.02 1.33
C LEU A 167 -14.40 -13.81 2.54
N GLU A 168 -13.85 -13.13 3.54
CA GLU A 168 -13.37 -13.77 4.77
C GLU A 168 -14.48 -14.06 5.77
N ALA A 169 -15.49 -13.18 5.90
CA ALA A 169 -16.53 -13.32 6.92
C ALA A 169 -17.62 -14.36 6.58
N GLU A 170 -17.94 -14.52 5.29
CA GLU A 170 -19.17 -15.23 4.88
C GLU A 170 -18.90 -16.45 3.99
N ASN A 171 -17.64 -16.83 3.71
CA ASN A 171 -17.32 -17.81 2.64
C ASN A 171 -18.03 -17.51 1.30
N ASP A 172 -18.36 -16.24 1.08
CA ASP A 172 -19.11 -15.81 -0.10
C ASP A 172 -18.30 -16.00 -1.37
N SER A 173 -19.00 -16.27 -2.46
CA SER A 173 -18.34 -16.27 -3.77
C SER A 173 -17.90 -14.84 -4.13
N VAL A 174 -16.76 -14.72 -4.79
CA VAL A 174 -16.25 -13.42 -5.32
C VAL A 174 -17.34 -12.70 -6.14
N ASN A 175 -18.28 -13.44 -6.74
CA ASN A 175 -19.39 -12.89 -7.52
C ASN A 175 -20.38 -12.10 -6.67
N ASP A 176 -20.75 -12.62 -5.51
CA ASP A 176 -21.74 -12.00 -4.62
C ASP A 176 -21.16 -10.79 -3.93
N ALA A 177 -19.89 -10.86 -3.52
CA ALA A 177 -19.15 -9.73 -2.98
C ALA A 177 -19.01 -8.55 -3.97
N LEU A 178 -18.85 -8.82 -5.26
CA LEU A 178 -18.74 -7.80 -6.31
C LEU A 178 -20.07 -7.21 -6.77
N GLN A 179 -21.21 -7.91 -6.63
CA GLN A 179 -22.53 -7.41 -7.04
C GLN A 179 -22.97 -6.14 -6.26
N HIS A 180 -22.43 -5.93 -5.06
CA HIS A 180 -22.73 -4.75 -4.24
C HIS A 180 -21.86 -3.51 -4.55
N ILE A 181 -20.90 -3.65 -5.47
CA ILE A 181 -19.95 -2.58 -5.83
C ILE A 181 -20.43 -1.71 -7.00
N ASP A 182 -21.49 -2.13 -7.66
CA ASP A 182 -21.94 -1.62 -8.97
C ASP A 182 -22.38 -0.15 -9.06
N LYS A 183 -22.30 0.65 -8.00
CA LYS A 183 -22.69 2.07 -8.09
C LYS A 183 -21.63 2.99 -8.69
N TYR A 184 -20.35 2.58 -8.76
CA TYR A 184 -19.24 3.43 -9.22
C TYR A 184 -18.28 2.77 -10.23
N SER A 185 -18.42 1.48 -10.54
CA SER A 185 -17.55 0.80 -11.50
C SER A 185 -18.25 0.55 -12.82
N SER A 186 -18.21 1.54 -13.70
CA SER A 186 -18.67 1.34 -15.08
C SER A 186 -17.77 0.34 -15.82
N LYS A 187 -18.38 -0.72 -16.35
CA LYS A 187 -17.92 -1.57 -17.49
C LYS A 187 -16.63 -2.40 -17.39
N ARG A 188 -15.82 -2.37 -16.31
CA ARG A 188 -14.56 -3.14 -16.23
C ARG A 188 -14.44 -4.11 -15.04
N SER A 189 -15.56 -4.49 -14.41
CA SER A 189 -15.60 -5.41 -13.25
C SER A 189 -15.05 -6.83 -13.53
N TRP A 190 -14.93 -7.22 -14.79
CA TRP A 190 -14.51 -8.57 -15.16
C TRP A 190 -13.03 -8.87 -14.82
N ASN A 191 -12.16 -7.89 -14.93
CA ASN A 191 -10.75 -8.04 -14.58
C ASN A 191 -10.53 -8.14 -13.05
N LEU A 192 -11.29 -7.39 -12.26
CA LEU A 192 -11.24 -7.45 -10.79
C LEU A 192 -11.64 -8.83 -10.28
N LYS A 193 -12.70 -9.43 -10.84
CA LYS A 193 -13.18 -10.75 -10.47
C LYS A 193 -12.12 -11.84 -10.62
N LYS A 194 -11.43 -11.89 -11.78
CA LYS A 194 -10.36 -12.86 -12.03
C LYS A 194 -9.17 -12.64 -11.11
N MET A 195 -8.88 -11.38 -10.79
CA MET A 195 -7.80 -11.01 -9.89
C MET A 195 -8.09 -11.45 -8.45
N PHE A 196 -9.30 -11.23 -7.93
CA PHE A 196 -9.66 -11.66 -6.57
C PHE A 196 -9.67 -13.18 -6.41
N GLN A 197 -9.99 -13.96 -7.44
CA GLN A 197 -9.95 -15.42 -7.40
C GLN A 197 -8.54 -15.97 -7.22
N GLU A 198 -7.51 -15.24 -7.65
CA GLU A 198 -6.10 -15.65 -7.57
C GLU A 198 -5.44 -15.27 -6.21
N PHE A 199 -6.05 -14.41 -5.38
CA PHE A 199 -5.36 -13.73 -4.27
C PHE A 199 -5.76 -14.12 -2.84
N ASN A 200 -6.59 -15.11 -2.61
CA ASN A 200 -6.94 -15.52 -1.23
C ASN A 200 -5.83 -16.38 -0.59
N ARG A 201 -4.69 -15.78 -0.23
CA ARG A 201 -3.46 -16.51 0.15
C ARG A 201 -3.10 -16.44 1.64
N TYR A 202 -3.64 -15.49 2.40
CA TYR A 202 -3.14 -15.19 3.75
C TYR A 202 -4.05 -15.76 4.83
N HIS A 203 -4.19 -17.08 4.87
CA HIS A 203 -4.91 -17.76 5.95
C HIS A 203 -4.06 -17.81 7.24
N GLY A 204 -4.69 -17.60 8.38
CA GLY A 204 -4.05 -17.71 9.71
C GLY A 204 -3.48 -16.41 10.29
N LEU A 205 -3.61 -15.29 9.58
CA LEU A 205 -3.38 -13.95 10.15
C LEU A 205 -4.65 -13.39 10.78
N PRO A 206 -4.55 -12.39 11.67
CA PRO A 206 -5.68 -11.53 12.01
C PRO A 206 -6.32 -10.98 10.74
N THR A 207 -7.65 -11.00 10.67
CA THR A 207 -8.42 -10.63 9.45
C THR A 207 -7.97 -9.33 8.79
N GLN A 208 -7.66 -8.30 9.57
CA GLN A 208 -7.23 -7.01 9.03
C GLN A 208 -5.84 -7.06 8.37
N ASP A 209 -4.93 -7.86 8.90
CA ASP A 209 -3.59 -8.02 8.33
C ASP A 209 -3.65 -8.85 7.05
N ALA A 210 -4.44 -9.93 7.03
CA ALA A 210 -4.70 -10.71 5.83
C ALA A 210 -5.28 -9.85 4.71
N ILE A 211 -6.24 -8.99 5.02
CA ILE A 211 -6.83 -8.02 4.08
C ILE A 211 -5.76 -7.06 3.55
N PHE A 212 -4.91 -6.52 4.42
CA PHE A 212 -3.85 -5.60 4.00
C PHE A 212 -2.87 -6.26 3.03
N PHE A 213 -2.41 -7.49 3.32
CA PHE A 213 -1.46 -8.20 2.46
C PHE A 213 -2.09 -8.63 1.13
N ASN A 214 -3.31 -9.17 1.14
CA ASN A 214 -4.04 -9.47 -0.09
C ASN A 214 -4.24 -8.23 -0.97
N GLN A 215 -4.56 -7.09 -0.35
CA GLN A 215 -4.69 -5.82 -1.04
C GLN A 215 -3.34 -5.34 -1.61
N SER A 216 -2.26 -5.51 -0.86
CA SER A 216 -0.91 -5.13 -1.31
C SER A 216 -0.48 -5.93 -2.53
N ASP A 217 -0.67 -7.24 -2.52
CA ASP A 217 -0.39 -8.12 -3.65
C ASP A 217 -1.22 -7.75 -4.88
N LEU A 218 -2.50 -7.44 -4.67
CA LEU A 218 -3.40 -7.01 -5.73
C LEU A 218 -2.91 -5.73 -6.39
N ILE A 219 -2.60 -4.69 -5.60
CA ILE A 219 -2.10 -3.41 -6.10
C ILE A 219 -0.79 -3.61 -6.88
N CYS A 220 0.15 -4.38 -6.35
CA CYS A 220 1.41 -4.68 -7.04
C CYS A 220 1.21 -5.45 -8.34
N SER A 221 0.24 -6.36 -8.39
CA SER A 221 -0.10 -7.10 -9.61
C SER A 221 -0.72 -6.20 -10.68
N MET A 222 -1.62 -5.29 -10.28
CA MET A 222 -2.23 -4.29 -11.16
C MET A 222 -1.17 -3.36 -11.75
N ALA A 223 -0.25 -2.89 -10.92
CA ALA A 223 0.83 -1.99 -11.29
C ALA A 223 1.73 -2.52 -12.42
N LYS A 224 1.82 -3.82 -12.59
CA LYS A 224 2.56 -4.47 -13.68
C LYS A 224 1.77 -4.53 -14.99
N LYS A 225 0.46 -4.39 -14.94
CA LYS A 225 -0.44 -4.68 -16.06
C LYS A 225 -1.00 -3.44 -16.73
N GLU A 226 -1.29 -2.38 -15.97
CA GLU A 226 -2.07 -1.28 -16.47
C GLU A 226 -1.76 0.07 -15.81
N ASP A 227 -2.19 1.15 -16.48
CA ASP A 227 -2.16 2.50 -15.95
C ASP A 227 -3.43 2.77 -15.14
N PHE A 228 -3.33 3.39 -13.96
CA PHE A 228 -4.51 3.66 -13.13
C PHE A 228 -4.33 4.78 -12.10
N VAL A 229 -5.46 5.31 -11.66
CA VAL A 229 -5.58 6.11 -10.43
C VAL A 229 -6.11 5.20 -9.31
N ILE A 230 -5.49 5.24 -8.14
CA ILE A 230 -5.94 4.48 -6.97
C ILE A 230 -6.13 5.40 -5.76
N MET A 231 -7.25 5.20 -5.05
CA MET A 231 -7.65 6.02 -3.92
C MET A 231 -7.38 5.32 -2.58
N GLY A 232 -6.55 5.94 -1.75
CA GLY A 232 -6.38 5.59 -0.33
C GLY A 232 -5.66 4.27 -0.05
N ARG A 233 -5.87 3.77 1.19
CA ARG A 233 -5.42 2.46 1.70
C ARG A 233 -3.92 2.17 1.56
N CYS A 234 -3.09 3.19 1.80
CA CYS A 234 -1.63 3.07 1.78
C CYS A 234 -1.04 2.61 0.44
N ALA A 235 -1.77 2.80 -0.68
CA ALA A 235 -1.31 2.38 -1.99
C ALA A 235 0.04 3.02 -2.37
N ASP A 236 0.24 4.27 -1.99
CA ASP A 236 1.50 5.03 -2.11
C ASP A 236 2.67 4.32 -1.41
N VAL A 237 2.49 3.91 -0.16
CA VAL A 237 3.54 3.23 0.61
C VAL A 237 3.73 1.79 0.15
N ILE A 238 2.66 1.09 -0.21
CA ILE A 238 2.73 -0.26 -0.79
C ILE A 238 3.61 -0.26 -2.05
N LEU A 239 3.35 0.66 -2.97
CA LEU A 239 4.13 0.76 -4.22
C LEU A 239 5.56 1.24 -3.97
N LYS A 240 5.75 2.20 -3.06
CA LYS A 240 7.07 2.67 -2.62
C LYS A 240 7.93 1.53 -2.07
N ASN A 241 7.38 0.72 -1.18
CA ASN A 241 8.08 -0.41 -0.57
C ASN A 241 8.42 -1.52 -1.58
N ASN A 242 7.61 -1.66 -2.62
CA ASN A 242 7.84 -2.60 -3.72
C ASN A 242 8.65 -2.00 -4.88
N HIS A 243 9.20 -0.79 -4.71
CA HIS A 243 9.99 -0.07 -5.74
C HIS A 243 9.27 0.10 -7.07
N ILE A 244 7.94 0.24 -7.03
CA ILE A 244 7.11 0.47 -8.21
C ILE A 244 6.94 1.98 -8.37
N PRO A 245 7.37 2.57 -9.50
CA PRO A 245 7.22 3.98 -9.77
C PRO A 245 5.76 4.42 -9.75
N HIS A 246 5.45 5.48 -9.03
CA HIS A 246 4.11 6.05 -8.91
C HIS A 246 4.19 7.53 -8.54
N ILE A 247 3.09 8.23 -8.73
CA ILE A 247 2.88 9.60 -8.27
C ILE A 247 1.97 9.55 -7.05
N SER A 248 2.39 10.15 -5.95
CA SER A 248 1.62 10.23 -4.71
C SER A 248 1.09 11.64 -4.49
N ILE A 249 -0.23 11.75 -4.32
CA ILE A 249 -0.93 13.04 -4.16
C ILE A 249 -1.78 12.99 -2.89
N PHE A 250 -1.80 14.09 -2.13
CA PHE A 250 -2.72 14.26 -1.03
C PHE A 250 -3.67 15.45 -1.29
N ILE A 251 -4.98 15.20 -1.23
CA ILE A 251 -6.01 16.22 -1.44
C ILE A 251 -6.67 16.54 -0.11
N ASP A 252 -6.58 17.79 0.29
CA ASP A 252 -7.18 18.32 1.51
C ASP A 252 -8.08 19.52 1.21
N ALA A 253 -8.84 19.96 2.20
CA ALA A 253 -9.60 21.20 2.19
C ALA A 253 -9.83 21.66 3.66
N PRO A 254 -10.06 22.97 3.89
CA PRO A 254 -10.39 23.49 5.21
C PRO A 254 -11.55 22.73 5.85
N PHE A 255 -11.43 22.44 7.14
CA PHE A 255 -12.38 21.58 7.86
C PHE A 255 -13.83 22.06 7.74
N GLU A 256 -14.05 23.37 7.84
CA GLU A 256 -15.38 23.99 7.75
C GLU A 256 -16.04 23.77 6.39
N LEU A 257 -15.26 23.86 5.32
CA LEU A 257 -15.75 23.62 3.96
C LEU A 257 -16.05 22.13 3.73
N ARG A 258 -15.26 21.26 4.32
CA ARG A 258 -15.53 19.82 4.30
C ARG A 258 -16.83 19.48 5.05
N VAL A 259 -17.06 20.14 6.21
CA VAL A 259 -18.32 20.01 6.97
C VAL A 259 -19.51 20.44 6.13
N GLN A 260 -19.45 21.61 5.49
CA GLN A 260 -20.53 22.10 4.61
C GLN A 260 -20.83 21.14 3.47
N ARG A 261 -19.78 20.58 2.82
CA ARG A 261 -19.93 19.60 1.76
C ARG A 261 -20.61 18.32 2.26
N ILE A 262 -20.20 17.77 3.39
CA ILE A 262 -20.78 16.54 3.95
C ILE A 262 -22.24 16.78 4.39
N MET A 263 -22.56 17.95 4.93
CA MET A 263 -23.96 18.33 5.20
C MET A 263 -24.81 18.29 3.94
N ALA A 264 -24.31 18.86 2.84
CA ALA A 264 -25.05 18.91 1.57
C ALA A 264 -25.19 17.52 0.93
N VAL A 265 -24.10 16.75 0.86
CA VAL A 265 -24.07 15.45 0.18
C VAL A 265 -24.84 14.37 0.94
N ASN A 266 -24.73 14.35 2.27
CA ASN A 266 -25.31 13.30 3.12
C ASN A 266 -26.60 13.74 3.84
N ASN A 267 -27.08 14.96 3.60
CA ASN A 267 -28.22 15.56 4.28
C ASN A 267 -28.10 15.49 5.82
N MET A 268 -26.91 15.79 6.34
CA MET A 268 -26.59 15.73 7.77
C MET A 268 -26.72 17.11 8.41
N LYS A 269 -27.08 17.13 9.71
CA LYS A 269 -26.98 18.35 10.53
C LYS A 269 -25.54 18.68 10.85
N PHE A 270 -25.25 19.95 11.12
CA PHE A 270 -23.89 20.43 11.39
C PHE A 270 -23.12 19.61 12.43
N LYS A 271 -23.70 19.37 13.61
CA LYS A 271 -23.05 18.59 14.68
C LYS A 271 -22.74 17.15 14.25
N GLU A 272 -23.65 16.54 13.49
CA GLU A 272 -23.50 15.18 12.96
C GLU A 272 -22.37 15.13 11.91
N ALA A 273 -22.34 16.09 10.99
CA ALA A 273 -21.28 16.19 9.98
C ALA A 273 -19.90 16.41 10.59
N VAL A 274 -19.79 17.28 11.61
CA VAL A 274 -18.54 17.48 12.37
C VAL A 274 -18.06 16.19 13.04
N HIS A 275 -18.97 15.47 13.72
CA HIS A 275 -18.62 14.21 14.38
C HIS A 275 -18.21 13.16 13.37
N PHE A 276 -18.95 13.04 12.30
CA PHE A 276 -18.70 12.10 11.20
C PHE A 276 -17.31 12.33 10.59
N LEU A 277 -16.98 13.56 10.20
CA LEU A 277 -15.68 13.88 9.61
C LEU A 277 -14.52 13.57 10.54
N LYS A 278 -14.59 13.99 11.81
CA LYS A 278 -13.55 13.69 12.80
C LYS A 278 -13.34 12.19 12.98
N LYS A 279 -14.43 11.42 12.98
CA LYS A 279 -14.39 9.95 13.09
C LYS A 279 -13.73 9.33 11.87
N MET A 280 -14.07 9.80 10.65
CA MET A 280 -13.54 9.28 9.39
C MET A 280 -12.05 9.59 9.24
N ASP A 281 -11.65 10.85 9.44
CA ASP A 281 -10.24 11.26 9.37
C ASP A 281 -9.40 10.50 10.40
N LYS A 282 -9.89 10.35 11.64
CA LYS A 282 -9.20 9.58 12.68
C LYS A 282 -9.04 8.10 12.29
N ARG A 283 -10.05 7.50 11.63
CA ARG A 283 -9.99 6.12 11.14
C ARG A 283 -8.93 5.97 10.04
N HIS A 284 -8.92 6.88 9.06
CA HIS A 284 -7.94 6.88 7.97
C HIS A 284 -6.52 7.08 8.50
N ALA A 285 -6.32 8.09 9.36
CA ALA A 285 -5.02 8.36 9.97
C ALA A 285 -4.52 7.16 10.78
N ARG A 286 -5.39 6.54 11.60
CA ARG A 286 -5.00 5.36 12.40
C ARG A 286 -4.57 4.20 11.51
N TYR A 287 -5.33 3.89 10.45
CA TYR A 287 -5.02 2.83 9.51
C TYR A 287 -3.69 3.08 8.81
N TYR A 288 -3.54 4.26 8.21
CA TYR A 288 -2.32 4.65 7.50
C TYR A 288 -1.09 4.61 8.42
N ASN A 289 -1.16 5.29 9.57
CA ASN A 289 -0.05 5.36 10.51
C ASN A 289 0.34 3.98 11.05
N PHE A 290 -0.63 3.09 11.24
CA PHE A 290 -0.40 1.73 11.74
C PHE A 290 0.36 0.86 10.73
N TYR A 291 -0.10 0.83 9.47
CA TYR A 291 0.49 -0.02 8.44
C TYR A 291 1.75 0.56 7.80
N THR A 292 1.88 1.88 7.75
CA THR A 292 3.00 2.53 7.06
C THR A 292 4.08 3.05 8.00
N SER A 293 3.74 3.24 9.27
CA SER A 293 4.59 3.94 10.23
C SER A 293 4.88 5.40 9.88
N GLU A 294 4.23 5.92 8.84
CA GLU A 294 4.29 7.32 8.41
C GLU A 294 3.05 8.08 8.93
N GLN A 295 3.13 9.39 8.99
CA GLN A 295 2.01 10.22 9.42
C GLN A 295 1.12 10.56 8.23
N TRP A 296 -0.16 10.16 8.28
CA TRP A 296 -1.16 10.45 7.27
C TRP A 296 -1.32 11.96 7.03
N GLY A 297 -1.35 12.38 5.76
CA GLY A 297 -1.51 13.78 5.36
C GLY A 297 -0.29 14.68 5.61
N LYS A 298 0.84 14.13 6.06
CA LYS A 298 2.07 14.90 6.21
C LYS A 298 2.69 15.16 4.84
N ALA A 299 2.87 16.43 4.48
CA ALA A 299 3.25 16.85 3.12
C ALA A 299 4.52 16.18 2.57
N VAL A 300 5.50 15.85 3.43
CA VAL A 300 6.76 15.20 3.01
C VAL A 300 6.59 13.77 2.50
N ASN A 301 5.42 13.15 2.73
CA ASN A 301 5.13 11.79 2.30
C ASN A 301 4.57 11.73 0.88
N TYR A 302 4.22 12.89 0.29
CA TYR A 302 3.54 12.98 -1.00
C TYR A 302 4.34 13.84 -1.98
N ASP A 303 4.23 13.51 -3.27
CA ASP A 303 4.83 14.32 -4.35
C ASP A 303 4.10 15.65 -4.54
N LEU A 304 2.79 15.68 -4.25
CA LEU A 304 1.94 16.86 -4.31
C LEU A 304 0.91 16.86 -3.20
N CYS A 305 0.79 17.99 -2.48
CA CYS A 305 -0.34 18.25 -1.59
C CYS A 305 -1.12 19.44 -2.13
N ILE A 306 -2.44 19.28 -2.27
CA ILE A 306 -3.27 20.32 -2.87
C ILE A 306 -4.51 20.60 -2.01
N ASN A 307 -4.81 21.90 -1.84
CA ASN A 307 -6.05 22.36 -1.23
C ASN A 307 -7.13 22.51 -2.31
N SER A 308 -8.03 21.53 -2.42
CA SER A 308 -9.09 21.52 -3.42
C SER A 308 -10.09 22.68 -3.29
N ALA A 309 -10.20 23.28 -2.10
CA ALA A 309 -11.07 24.44 -1.91
C ALA A 309 -10.52 25.72 -2.53
N SER A 310 -9.20 25.79 -2.75
CA SER A 310 -8.57 26.96 -3.39
C SER A 310 -8.74 26.98 -4.90
N TYR A 311 -8.84 25.79 -5.51
CA TYR A 311 -8.86 25.62 -6.96
C TYR A 311 -10.21 25.10 -7.50
N GLY A 312 -11.00 24.44 -6.64
CA GLY A 312 -12.18 23.71 -7.10
C GLY A 312 -11.81 22.38 -7.77
N LEU A 313 -12.82 21.66 -8.25
CA LEU A 313 -12.64 20.33 -8.81
C LEU A 313 -11.91 20.37 -10.15
N GLU A 314 -12.41 21.15 -11.09
CA GLU A 314 -11.93 21.19 -12.49
C GLU A 314 -10.47 21.65 -12.56
N GLU A 315 -10.15 22.79 -11.94
CA GLU A 315 -8.80 23.34 -11.97
C GLU A 315 -7.80 22.44 -11.21
N THR A 316 -8.24 21.75 -10.14
CA THR A 316 -7.39 20.76 -9.45
C THR A 316 -7.03 19.61 -10.39
N VAL A 317 -7.99 19.09 -11.15
CA VAL A 317 -7.74 18.04 -12.15
C VAL A 317 -6.76 18.52 -13.22
N GLU A 318 -6.98 19.71 -13.77
CA GLU A 318 -6.08 20.29 -14.79
C GLU A 318 -4.65 20.51 -14.28
N LEU A 319 -4.49 20.96 -13.02
CA LEU A 319 -3.16 21.12 -12.42
C LEU A 319 -2.43 19.78 -12.32
N ILE A 320 -3.12 18.73 -11.88
CA ILE A 320 -2.55 17.39 -11.80
C ILE A 320 -2.24 16.85 -13.18
N GLU A 321 -3.13 17.03 -14.17
CA GLU A 321 -2.87 16.63 -15.56
C GLU A 321 -1.62 17.31 -16.13
N ARG A 322 -1.47 18.62 -15.94
CA ARG A 322 -0.29 19.36 -16.40
C ARG A 322 1.00 18.84 -15.75
N MET A 323 0.94 18.50 -14.48
CA MET A 323 2.07 17.90 -13.78
C MET A 323 2.44 16.53 -14.38
N ILE A 324 1.45 15.72 -14.73
CA ILE A 324 1.63 14.38 -15.31
C ILE A 324 2.02 14.45 -16.79
N ALA A 325 1.45 15.39 -17.58
CA ALA A 325 1.65 15.51 -19.02
C ALA A 325 3.10 15.80 -19.43
N GLN A 326 3.92 16.25 -18.52
CA GLN A 326 5.37 16.40 -18.75
C GLN A 326 6.12 15.06 -18.78
N LYS A 327 5.46 13.92 -18.53
CA LYS A 327 6.03 12.58 -18.73
C LYS A 327 6.32 12.37 -20.24
N PRO A 328 7.45 11.77 -20.63
CA PRO A 328 7.68 11.40 -22.03
C PRO A 328 6.52 10.52 -22.52
N LYS A 329 5.76 11.03 -23.49
CA LYS A 329 4.62 10.29 -24.06
C LYS A 329 5.12 8.96 -24.64
N HIS A 330 4.58 7.86 -24.15
CA HIS A 330 4.70 6.59 -24.87
C HIS A 330 4.14 6.79 -26.28
N LYS A 331 5.00 6.63 -27.29
CA LYS A 331 4.50 6.43 -28.66
C LYS A 331 3.91 5.02 -28.69
N HIS A 332 2.59 4.93 -28.82
CA HIS A 332 1.88 3.70 -29.14
C HIS A 332 2.27 3.19 -30.51
#